data_38d17d7c937a3cb3044c927d32c901af
#
_entry.id   38d17d7c937a3cb3044c927d32c901af
#
_cell.length_a   1.000
_cell.length_b   1.000
_cell.length_c   1.000
_cell.angle_alpha   90.00
_cell.angle_beta   90.00
_cell.angle_gamma   90.00
#
_symmetry.space_group_name_H-M   'P 1'
#
loop_
_entity.id
_entity.type
_entity.pdbx_description
1 polymer ?
#
loop_
_entity_poly.entity_id
_entity_poly.type
_entity_poly.pdbx_seq_one_letter_code
_entity_poly.pdbx_strand_id
1 'polypeptide(L)'
;MQPNILFILVDSLRADQCFGNDRTCVTPNIDSLKKNGLSFLQAISSADGTILSLNSIINGIYPSSTGTRSQKIIFKENNLIQCLCNLNYNIYGFLPKLTSFQSFNKLCTNKNISYEPGPPTVPL
;
A
#
# COMPACT_ATOMS: atom_id res chain seq x y z
N MET A 1 -21.33 12.75 -7.96
CA MET A 1 -19.90 12.96 -8.32
C MET A 1 -19.08 11.99 -7.50
N GLN A 2 -18.23 11.17 -8.11
CA GLN A 2 -17.37 10.23 -7.38
C GLN A 2 -16.18 11.00 -6.79
N PRO A 3 -15.81 10.76 -5.51
CA PRO A 3 -14.65 11.39 -4.91
C PRO A 3 -13.35 10.83 -5.49
N ASN A 4 -12.32 11.65 -5.57
CA ASN A 4 -10.97 11.16 -5.85
C ASN A 4 -10.43 10.39 -4.62
N ILE A 5 -9.73 9.30 -4.86
CA ILE A 5 -9.13 8.47 -3.82
C ILE A 5 -7.61 8.51 -3.98
N LEU A 6 -6.91 8.91 -2.94
CA LEU A 6 -5.45 8.83 -2.87
C LEU A 6 -5.07 7.80 -1.81
N PHE A 7 -4.44 6.70 -2.25
CA PHE A 7 -3.93 5.66 -1.37
C PHE A 7 -2.41 5.77 -1.30
N ILE A 8 -1.89 6.10 -0.11
CA ILE A 8 -0.46 6.21 0.14
C ILE A 8 -0.03 5.10 1.09
N LEU A 9 0.98 4.35 0.70
CA LEU A 9 1.58 3.32 1.53
C LEU A 9 3.05 3.65 1.74
N VAL A 10 3.44 3.73 3.00
CA VAL A 10 4.82 4.02 3.41
C VAL A 10 5.39 2.75 4.03
N ASP A 11 6.35 2.15 3.34
CA ASP A 11 7.03 0.94 3.82
C ASP A 11 7.92 1.27 5.02
N SER A 12 8.01 0.32 5.96
CA SER A 12 8.87 0.43 7.16
C SER A 12 8.60 1.65 8.06
N LEU A 13 7.44 2.29 7.95
CA LEU A 13 7.06 3.39 8.83
C LEU A 13 6.68 2.84 10.22
N ARG A 14 7.50 3.11 11.20
CA ARG A 14 7.26 2.69 12.58
C ARG A 14 6.29 3.64 13.27
N ALA A 15 5.23 3.09 13.84
CA ALA A 15 4.20 3.85 14.54
C ALA A 15 4.77 4.60 15.78
N ASP A 16 5.63 3.96 16.55
CA ASP A 16 6.25 4.52 17.75
C ASP A 16 7.18 5.71 17.46
N GLN A 17 7.71 5.81 16.24
CA GLN A 17 8.53 6.95 15.82
C GLN A 17 7.70 8.16 15.40
N CYS A 18 6.48 7.94 14.92
CA CYS A 18 5.64 8.98 14.33
C CYS A 18 4.45 9.37 15.22
N PHE A 19 4.05 8.50 16.16
CA PHE A 19 2.86 8.69 16.98
C PHE A 19 3.19 8.53 18.48
N GLY A 20 2.38 9.17 19.32
CA GLY A 20 2.57 9.15 20.77
C GLY A 20 3.41 10.32 21.28
N ASN A 21 3.54 10.37 22.62
CA ASN A 21 4.25 11.46 23.30
C ASN A 21 5.77 11.30 23.24
N ASP A 22 6.23 10.06 23.15
CA ASP A 22 7.66 9.71 23.16
C ASP A 22 8.24 9.54 21.75
N ARG A 23 7.51 10.03 20.74
CA ARG A 23 7.97 9.95 19.35
C ARG A 23 9.26 10.73 19.15
N THR A 24 10.15 10.18 18.32
CA THR A 24 11.44 10.81 18.00
C THR A 24 11.42 11.58 16.68
N CYS A 25 10.44 11.30 15.80
CA CYS A 25 10.33 11.97 14.51
C CYS A 25 9.38 13.16 14.54
N VAL A 26 9.73 14.22 13.85
CA VAL A 26 8.87 15.39 13.61
C VAL A 26 8.14 15.16 12.28
N THR A 27 6.81 15.00 12.34
CA THR A 27 5.98 14.64 11.18
C THR A 27 4.82 15.61 10.97
N PRO A 28 5.08 16.89 10.64
CA PRO A 28 4.04 17.92 10.65
C PRO A 28 2.91 17.66 9.66
N ASN A 29 3.21 17.07 8.51
CA ASN A 29 2.21 16.75 7.50
C ASN A 29 1.33 15.57 7.93
N ILE A 30 1.91 14.52 8.54
CA ILE A 30 1.14 13.40 9.11
C ILE A 30 0.29 13.89 10.27
N ASP A 31 0.83 14.76 11.12
CA ASP A 31 0.09 15.36 12.24
C ASP A 31 -1.10 16.20 11.75
N SER A 32 -0.93 16.93 10.65
CA SER A 32 -2.02 17.67 10.01
C SER A 32 -3.10 16.74 9.49
N LEU A 33 -2.74 15.65 8.83
CA LEU A 33 -3.69 14.63 8.37
C LEU A 33 -4.45 14.01 9.54
N LYS A 34 -3.76 13.66 10.63
CA LYS A 34 -4.39 13.15 11.87
C LYS A 34 -5.40 14.12 12.45
N LYS A 35 -5.06 15.40 12.50
CA LYS A 35 -5.94 16.43 13.06
C LYS A 35 -7.22 16.62 12.25
N ASN A 36 -7.14 16.47 10.92
CA ASN A 36 -8.23 16.74 9.99
C ASN A 36 -8.95 15.48 9.50
N GLY A 37 -8.55 14.30 9.95
CA GLY A 37 -9.09 13.01 9.52
C GLY A 37 -9.25 12.00 10.66
N LEU A 38 -9.44 10.74 10.32
CA LEU A 38 -9.49 9.64 11.26
C LEU A 38 -8.10 9.01 11.40
N SER A 39 -7.73 8.68 12.64
CA SER A 39 -6.48 8.00 12.95
C SER A 39 -6.75 6.72 13.74
N PHE A 40 -6.25 5.60 13.24
CA PHE A 40 -6.38 4.30 13.88
C PHE A 40 -5.07 3.96 14.61
N LEU A 41 -5.10 4.04 15.95
CA LEU A 41 -3.91 3.84 16.78
C LEU A 41 -3.54 2.37 16.99
N GLN A 42 -4.48 1.46 16.76
CA GLN A 42 -4.34 0.02 16.95
C GLN A 42 -4.58 -0.77 15.66
N ALA A 43 -4.14 -0.25 14.53
CA ALA A 43 -4.17 -0.99 13.27
C ALA A 43 -3.10 -2.08 13.29
N ILE A 44 -3.51 -3.33 13.13
CA ILE A 44 -2.64 -4.49 13.15
C ILE A 44 -2.44 -4.99 11.71
N SER A 45 -1.19 -5.18 11.32
CA SER A 45 -0.86 -5.78 10.02
C SER A 45 -1.30 -7.25 9.99
N SER A 46 -1.81 -7.69 8.84
CA SER A 46 -2.21 -9.09 8.61
C SER A 46 -1.03 -10.03 8.40
N ALA A 47 0.18 -9.51 8.24
CA ALA A 47 1.41 -10.25 8.04
C ALA A 47 2.63 -9.41 8.40
N ASP A 48 3.76 -10.07 8.59
CA ASP A 48 5.04 -9.51 8.99
C ASP A 48 5.90 -8.97 7.83
N GLY A 49 5.48 -9.21 6.59
CA GLY A 49 6.24 -8.82 5.39
C GLY A 49 5.44 -7.94 4.44
N THR A 50 6.12 -7.02 3.75
CA THR A 50 5.53 -6.04 2.82
C THR A 50 4.64 -6.71 1.78
N ILE A 51 5.13 -7.75 1.10
CA ILE A 51 4.40 -8.41 0.01
C ILE A 51 3.14 -9.11 0.51
N LEU A 52 3.23 -9.79 1.66
CA LEU A 52 2.10 -10.47 2.26
C LEU A 52 1.05 -9.48 2.79
N SER A 53 1.50 -8.39 3.40
CA SER A 53 0.61 -7.32 3.87
C SER A 53 -0.11 -6.64 2.70
N LEU A 54 0.60 -6.30 1.63
CA LEU A 54 0.02 -5.73 0.41
C LEU A 54 -0.99 -6.69 -0.24
N ASN A 55 -0.65 -7.97 -0.29
CA ASN A 55 -1.54 -8.99 -0.81
C ASN A 55 -2.87 -9.02 -0.04
N SER A 56 -2.79 -8.92 1.28
CA SER A 56 -3.97 -8.82 2.15
C SER A 56 -4.78 -7.55 1.92
N ILE A 57 -4.13 -6.41 1.86
CA ILE A 57 -4.80 -5.11 1.66
C ILE A 57 -5.55 -5.10 0.33
N ILE A 58 -4.89 -5.56 -0.74
CA ILE A 58 -5.49 -5.52 -2.07
C ILE A 58 -6.61 -6.56 -2.23
N ASN A 59 -6.42 -7.76 -1.71
CA ASN A 59 -7.43 -8.83 -1.85
C ASN A 59 -8.50 -8.82 -0.75
N GLY A 60 -8.33 -8.05 0.33
CA GLY A 60 -9.26 -8.00 1.47
C GLY A 60 -9.31 -9.30 2.28
N ILE A 61 -8.29 -10.15 2.21
CA ILE A 61 -8.25 -11.46 2.88
C ILE A 61 -6.86 -11.74 3.47
N TYR A 62 -6.83 -12.57 4.51
CA TYR A 62 -5.57 -12.97 5.13
C TYR A 62 -4.69 -13.80 4.17
N PRO A 63 -3.36 -13.65 4.21
CA PRO A 63 -2.44 -14.42 3.36
C PRO A 63 -2.56 -15.93 3.56
N SER A 64 -2.84 -16.38 4.79
CA SER A 64 -3.07 -17.77 5.12
C SER A 64 -4.24 -18.38 4.38
N SER A 65 -5.30 -17.60 4.11
CA SER A 65 -6.48 -18.05 3.36
C SER A 65 -6.20 -18.23 1.87
N THR A 66 -5.17 -17.56 1.35
CA THR A 66 -4.80 -17.66 -0.06
C THR A 66 -3.71 -18.68 -0.34
N GLY A 67 -3.09 -19.21 0.71
CA GLY A 67 -1.88 -20.03 0.60
C GLY A 67 -0.67 -19.24 0.07
N THR A 68 -0.76 -17.90 0.04
CA THR A 68 0.31 -17.05 -0.47
C THR A 68 1.49 -17.08 0.50
N ARG A 69 2.55 -17.78 0.10
CA ARG A 69 3.84 -17.84 0.82
C ARG A 69 4.96 -17.21 0.02
N SER A 70 4.66 -16.72 -1.17
CA SER A 70 5.67 -16.27 -2.13
C SER A 70 5.91 -14.77 -2.04
N GLN A 71 7.06 -14.36 -2.54
CA GLN A 71 7.42 -12.96 -2.74
C GLN A 71 6.69 -12.32 -3.93
N LYS A 72 5.60 -12.90 -4.40
CA LYS A 72 4.77 -12.38 -5.49
C LYS A 72 3.39 -12.06 -4.97
N ILE A 73 2.87 -10.92 -5.38
CA ILE A 73 1.48 -10.55 -5.13
C ILE A 73 0.61 -11.34 -6.10
N ILE A 74 -0.33 -12.09 -5.54
CA ILE A 74 -1.32 -12.87 -6.30
C ILE A 74 -2.65 -12.16 -6.13
N PHE A 75 -3.19 -11.65 -7.23
CA PHE A 75 -4.49 -11.00 -7.23
C PHE A 75 -5.59 -12.04 -7.41
N LYS A 76 -6.59 -11.96 -6.55
CA LYS A 76 -7.83 -12.71 -6.70
C LYS A 76 -8.84 -11.90 -7.52
N GLU A 77 -9.84 -12.60 -8.05
CA GLU A 77 -11.03 -11.96 -8.58
C GLU A 77 -11.70 -11.13 -7.47
N ASN A 78 -12.29 -10.00 -7.84
CA ASN A 78 -12.92 -9.05 -6.92
C ASN A 78 -11.98 -8.42 -5.88
N ASN A 79 -10.71 -8.26 -6.22
CA ASN A 79 -9.78 -7.48 -5.40
C ASN A 79 -10.13 -5.98 -5.43
N LEU A 80 -9.57 -5.20 -4.50
CA LEU A 80 -9.82 -3.76 -4.35
C LEU A 80 -9.68 -2.99 -5.68
N ILE A 81 -8.62 -3.27 -6.44
CA ILE A 81 -8.35 -2.58 -7.71
C ILE A 81 -9.46 -2.90 -8.72
N GLN A 82 -9.85 -4.18 -8.84
CA GLN A 82 -10.93 -4.59 -9.75
C GLN A 82 -12.26 -3.97 -9.33
N CYS A 83 -12.55 -3.91 -8.03
CA CYS A 83 -13.76 -3.24 -7.53
C CYS A 83 -13.79 -1.75 -7.92
N LEU A 84 -12.67 -1.06 -7.80
CA LEU A 84 -12.58 0.35 -8.21
C LEU A 84 -12.74 0.51 -9.74
N CYS A 85 -12.14 -0.36 -10.53
CA CYS A 85 -12.34 -0.38 -11.98
C CYS A 85 -13.82 -0.60 -12.35
N ASN A 86 -14.50 -1.52 -11.68
CA ASN A 86 -15.93 -1.78 -11.91
C ASN A 86 -16.82 -0.59 -11.53
N LEU A 87 -16.34 0.26 -10.64
CA LEU A 87 -16.97 1.53 -10.28
C LEU A 87 -16.54 2.70 -11.21
N ASN A 88 -15.91 2.41 -12.33
CA ASN A 88 -15.42 3.38 -13.31
C ASN A 88 -14.36 4.36 -12.78
N TYR A 89 -13.54 3.96 -11.82
CA TYR A 89 -12.36 4.72 -11.45
C TYR A 89 -11.22 4.50 -12.44
N ASN A 90 -10.55 5.58 -12.80
CA ASN A 90 -9.27 5.51 -13.48
C ASN A 90 -8.17 5.34 -12.42
N ILE A 91 -7.38 4.26 -12.54
CA ILE A 91 -6.40 3.91 -11.53
C ILE A 91 -4.99 4.18 -12.05
N TYR A 92 -4.27 4.94 -11.27
CA TYR A 92 -2.87 5.27 -11.50
C TYR A 92 -2.04 4.70 -10.36
N GLY A 93 -1.00 3.96 -10.68
CA GLY A 93 -0.08 3.40 -9.70
C GLY A 93 1.30 4.01 -9.82
N PHE A 94 1.88 4.37 -8.68
CA PHE A 94 3.27 4.78 -8.54
C PHE A 94 3.98 3.76 -7.68
N LEU A 95 4.78 2.90 -8.29
CA LEU A 95 5.31 1.70 -7.66
C LEU A 95 6.81 1.55 -7.90
N PRO A 96 7.55 0.96 -6.95
CA PRO A 96 8.96 0.68 -7.16
C PRO A 96 9.17 -0.36 -8.27
N LYS A 97 10.23 -0.19 -9.05
CA LYS A 97 10.60 -1.08 -10.15
C LYS A 97 11.22 -2.39 -9.62
N LEU A 98 10.44 -3.14 -8.87
CA LEU A 98 10.85 -4.44 -8.32
C LEU A 98 10.02 -5.56 -8.94
N THR A 99 10.62 -6.73 -9.11
CA THR A 99 9.99 -7.93 -9.68
C THR A 99 8.73 -8.34 -8.93
N SER A 100 8.71 -8.17 -7.61
CA SER A 100 7.56 -8.47 -6.75
C SER A 100 6.33 -7.59 -7.03
N PHE A 101 6.52 -6.40 -7.60
CA PHE A 101 5.45 -5.46 -7.94
C PHE A 101 4.97 -5.53 -9.39
N GLN A 102 5.62 -6.32 -10.24
CA GLN A 102 5.24 -6.44 -11.67
C GLN A 102 3.80 -6.90 -11.88
N SER A 103 3.24 -7.61 -10.90
CA SER A 103 1.84 -8.07 -10.97
C SER A 103 0.84 -6.91 -11.03
N PHE A 104 1.17 -5.75 -10.46
CA PHE A 104 0.31 -4.56 -10.51
C PHE A 104 0.09 -4.04 -11.94
N ASN A 105 1.03 -4.27 -12.85
CA ASN A 105 0.90 -3.88 -14.25
C ASN A 105 -0.31 -4.52 -14.94
N LYS A 106 -0.72 -5.68 -14.45
CA LYS A 106 -1.85 -6.43 -15.02
C LYS A 106 -3.20 -5.91 -14.52
N LEU A 107 -3.21 -5.19 -13.41
CA LEU A 107 -4.44 -4.70 -12.80
C LEU A 107 -4.82 -3.30 -13.27
N CYS A 108 -3.83 -2.48 -13.57
CA CYS A 108 -4.11 -1.13 -14.05
C CYS A 108 -4.41 -1.21 -15.54
N THR A 109 -5.68 -1.08 -15.88
CA THR A 109 -6.17 -1.08 -17.26
C THR A 109 -5.70 0.14 -18.05
N ASN A 110 -5.29 1.18 -17.37
CA ASN A 110 -4.73 2.39 -17.96
C ASN A 110 -3.20 2.33 -17.93
N LYS A 111 -2.57 2.55 -19.07
CA LYS A 111 -1.12 2.44 -19.34
C LYS A 111 -0.20 3.40 -18.55
N ASN A 112 -0.70 4.04 -17.50
CA ASN A 112 0.01 5.10 -16.77
C ASN A 112 0.50 4.64 -15.40
N ILE A 113 1.13 3.47 -15.33
CA ILE A 113 1.95 3.13 -14.17
C ILE A 113 3.33 3.72 -14.42
N SER A 114 3.70 4.75 -13.65
CA SER A 114 5.07 5.23 -13.64
C SER A 114 5.85 4.47 -12.58
N TYR A 115 6.96 3.87 -12.99
CA TYR A 115 7.92 3.23 -12.10
C TYR A 115 9.05 4.22 -11.83
N GLU A 116 9.31 4.52 -10.58
CA GLU A 116 10.60 5.08 -10.21
C GLU A 116 11.54 3.95 -9.79
N PRO A 117 12.78 3.95 -10.24
CA PRO A 117 13.79 3.12 -9.62
C PRO A 117 13.91 3.56 -8.16
N GLY A 118 13.84 2.62 -7.24
CA GLY A 118 14.16 2.90 -5.84
C GLY A 118 15.50 3.64 -5.73
N PRO A 119 15.71 4.43 -4.67
CA PRO A 119 17.01 5.09 -4.48
C PRO A 119 18.11 4.04 -4.54
N PRO A 120 19.29 4.41 -5.09
CA PRO A 120 20.41 3.50 -5.10
C PRO A 120 20.64 3.00 -3.67
N THR A 121 20.66 1.68 -3.51
CA THR A 121 21.02 1.06 -2.23
C THR A 121 22.42 1.54 -1.90
N VAL A 122 22.51 2.44 -0.93
CA VAL A 122 23.80 2.82 -0.35
C VAL A 122 24.27 1.55 0.37
N PRO A 123 25.41 0.97 0.00
CA PRO A 123 25.96 -0.14 0.77
C PRO A 123 26.23 0.38 2.18
N LEU A 124 25.71 -0.33 3.17
CA LEU A 124 26.04 -0.13 4.56
C LEU A 124 27.49 -0.52 4.81
#